data_1a27a729e0d7d2ec38ec8f932b8a65fb
#
_entry.id   1a27a729e0d7d2ec38ec8f932b8a65fb
#
_cell.length_a   1.000
_cell.length_b   1.000
_cell.length_c   1.000
_cell.angle_alpha   90.00
_cell.angle_beta   90.00
_cell.angle_gamma   90.00
#
_symmetry.space_group_name_H-M   'P 1'
#
loop_
_entity.id
_entity.type
_entity.pdbx_description
1 polymer ?
#
loop_
_entity_poly.entity_id
_entity_poly.type
_entity_poly.pdbx_seq_one_letter_code
_entity_poly.pdbx_strand_id
1 'polypeptide(L)'
;MAPRAIRLGVLTPSSNTSLEPLTQAMIASLPNVTVHFSRFPVTKISLDDDALQQFHNDKILAAAQLLADAGVDIIGWSGTSSGWLGFEADETLCAAITEATGIPATTSVLALNKACQEFGVKKLGFVTPYMDNVQEAITKTYATIGIDATKERHLRMSKNTTFADIDEPTLDEMVADVVARKAPAISTFCTNLRAAQRVTYWEKEHGVPVFDTVSTVVWDMLRYCQVDMSPLKDWGVLFTK
;
A
#
# COMPACT_ATOMS: atom_id res chain seq x y z
N MET A 1 3.08 -16.52 29.63
CA MET A 1 4.28 -16.44 28.77
C MET A 1 4.26 -15.06 28.11
N ALA A 2 5.39 -14.42 27.90
CA ALA A 2 5.44 -13.20 27.10
C ALA A 2 4.94 -13.52 25.66
N PRO A 3 4.18 -12.61 24.99
CA PRO A 3 3.78 -12.82 23.62
C PRO A 3 5.02 -12.98 22.74
N ARG A 4 4.92 -13.82 21.68
CA ARG A 4 6.00 -14.02 20.72
C ARG A 4 6.32 -12.67 20.05
N ALA A 5 7.61 -12.36 19.93
CA ALA A 5 8.04 -11.21 19.15
C ALA A 5 7.77 -11.46 17.64
N ILE A 6 7.14 -10.51 16.97
CA ILE A 6 6.81 -10.55 15.54
C ILE A 6 7.65 -9.51 14.83
N ARG A 7 8.27 -9.90 13.72
CA ARG A 7 9.11 -9.04 12.90
C ARG A 7 8.51 -8.92 11.52
N LEU A 8 8.05 -7.73 11.15
CA LEU A 8 7.55 -7.42 9.82
C LEU A 8 8.72 -6.93 8.95
N GLY A 9 8.93 -7.52 7.78
CA GLY A 9 9.87 -7.04 6.78
C GLY A 9 9.15 -6.21 5.72
N VAL A 10 9.62 -5.00 5.43
CA VAL A 10 9.00 -4.13 4.43
C VAL A 10 10.00 -3.75 3.35
N LEU A 11 9.69 -4.12 2.12
CA LEU A 11 10.41 -3.66 0.93
C LEU A 11 9.95 -2.25 0.56
N THR A 12 10.92 -1.34 0.42
CA THR A 12 10.69 0.10 0.29
C THR A 12 11.31 0.64 -0.99
N PRO A 13 10.57 1.43 -1.81
CA PRO A 13 11.17 2.20 -2.90
C PRO A 13 12.24 3.15 -2.37
N SER A 14 13.42 3.20 -2.99
CA SER A 14 14.57 4.00 -2.49
C SER A 14 14.27 5.49 -2.32
N SER A 15 13.35 6.02 -3.10
CA SER A 15 12.93 7.43 -3.08
C SER A 15 11.70 7.71 -2.21
N ASN A 16 11.14 6.69 -1.55
CA ASN A 16 10.01 6.87 -0.65
C ASN A 16 10.49 7.41 0.72
N THR A 17 9.81 8.43 1.22
CA THR A 17 10.12 9.07 2.52
C THR A 17 8.93 9.07 3.48
N SER A 18 7.79 8.55 3.05
CA SER A 18 6.54 8.54 3.83
C SER A 18 6.25 7.20 4.51
N LEU A 19 6.44 6.08 3.79
CA LEU A 19 5.97 4.78 4.29
C LEU A 19 6.66 4.29 5.56
N GLU A 20 7.98 4.51 5.71
CA GLU A 20 8.70 4.03 6.90
C GLU A 20 8.23 4.72 8.18
N PRO A 21 8.21 6.07 8.28
CA PRO A 21 7.69 6.73 9.48
C PRO A 21 6.20 6.43 9.74
N LEU A 22 5.37 6.32 8.70
CA LEU A 22 3.96 5.97 8.84
C LEU A 22 3.78 4.55 9.39
N THR A 23 4.50 3.57 8.84
CA THR A 23 4.46 2.18 9.31
C THR A 23 4.94 2.08 10.77
N GLN A 24 6.03 2.76 11.12
CA GLN A 24 6.55 2.79 12.50
C GLN A 24 5.53 3.40 13.47
N ALA A 25 4.91 4.53 13.09
CA ALA A 25 3.88 5.17 13.92
C ALA A 25 2.66 4.26 14.11
N MET A 26 2.24 3.56 13.04
CA MET A 26 1.10 2.64 13.06
C MET A 26 1.31 1.50 14.04
N ILE A 27 2.47 0.82 14.00
CA ILE A 27 2.75 -0.34 14.87
C ILE A 27 3.20 0.05 16.29
N ALA A 28 3.41 1.34 16.59
CA ALA A 28 3.93 1.79 17.89
C ALA A 28 3.08 1.35 19.10
N SER A 29 1.78 1.11 18.88
CA SER A 29 0.86 0.61 19.92
C SER A 29 0.90 -0.93 20.09
N LEU A 30 1.73 -1.64 19.31
CA LEU A 30 1.86 -3.10 19.34
C LEU A 30 3.23 -3.49 19.93
N PRO A 31 3.35 -3.71 21.25
CA PRO A 31 4.64 -3.81 21.94
C PRO A 31 5.47 -5.03 21.55
N ASN A 32 4.87 -6.06 20.96
CA ASN A 32 5.53 -7.27 20.51
C ASN A 32 5.78 -7.31 19.00
N VAL A 33 5.49 -6.22 18.26
CA VAL A 33 5.69 -6.12 16.82
C VAL A 33 6.81 -5.14 16.52
N THR A 34 7.73 -5.52 15.65
CA THR A 34 8.77 -4.64 15.10
C THR A 34 8.71 -4.64 13.59
N VAL A 35 9.19 -3.57 12.94
CA VAL A 35 9.28 -3.48 11.49
C VAL A 35 10.73 -3.22 11.07
N HIS A 36 11.14 -3.90 10.02
CA HIS A 36 12.47 -3.82 9.41
C HIS A 36 12.30 -3.47 7.94
N PHE A 37 13.09 -2.52 7.44
CA PHE A 37 12.97 -2.02 6.08
C PHE A 37 14.19 -2.38 5.25
N SER A 38 13.96 -2.72 3.98
CA SER A 38 15.02 -2.89 3.00
C SER A 38 14.64 -2.14 1.72
N ARG A 39 15.55 -1.32 1.21
CA ARG A 39 15.30 -0.43 0.06
C ARG A 39 15.90 -0.98 -1.23
N PHE A 40 15.22 -0.73 -2.33
CA PHE A 40 15.75 -0.97 -3.66
C PHE A 40 15.42 0.21 -4.61
N PRO A 41 16.17 0.40 -5.71
CA PRO A 41 16.04 1.59 -6.55
C PRO A 41 14.68 1.70 -7.24
N VAL A 42 13.89 2.71 -6.87
CA VAL A 42 12.68 3.19 -7.57
C VAL A 42 12.63 4.70 -7.40
N THR A 43 12.69 5.46 -8.50
CA THR A 43 12.76 6.93 -8.47
C THR A 43 11.69 7.62 -9.31
N LYS A 44 11.16 6.95 -10.33
CA LYS A 44 10.20 7.50 -11.28
C LYS A 44 8.99 6.56 -11.42
N ILE A 45 7.80 7.12 -11.44
CA ILE A 45 6.56 6.39 -11.71
C ILE A 45 6.02 6.81 -13.06
N SER A 46 6.13 5.92 -14.04
CA SER A 46 5.75 6.14 -15.44
C SER A 46 5.62 4.78 -16.14
N LEU A 47 5.00 4.75 -17.31
CA LEU A 47 4.88 3.56 -18.16
C LEU A 47 5.98 3.49 -19.24
N ASP A 48 7.00 4.34 -19.19
CA ASP A 48 8.16 4.22 -20.07
C ASP A 48 9.08 3.04 -19.67
N ASP A 49 9.82 2.50 -20.64
CA ASP A 49 10.65 1.30 -20.45
C ASP A 49 11.67 1.46 -19.32
N ASP A 50 12.29 2.63 -19.18
CA ASP A 50 13.29 2.90 -18.13
C ASP A 50 12.65 2.85 -16.73
N ALA A 51 11.42 3.38 -16.59
CA ALA A 51 10.71 3.32 -15.33
C ALA A 51 10.22 1.90 -15.00
N LEU A 52 9.82 1.12 -16.02
CA LEU A 52 9.39 -0.27 -15.83
C LEU A 52 10.55 -1.18 -15.43
N GLN A 53 11.77 -0.93 -15.93
CA GLN A 53 12.97 -1.69 -15.55
C GLN A 53 13.35 -1.56 -14.06
N GLN A 54 12.84 -0.56 -13.33
CA GLN A 54 13.09 -0.44 -11.90
C GLN A 54 12.44 -1.58 -11.07
N PHE A 55 11.41 -2.22 -11.63
CA PHE A 55 10.67 -3.32 -10.98
C PHE A 55 11.21 -4.70 -11.37
N HIS A 56 12.43 -4.79 -11.92
CA HIS A 56 13.08 -6.09 -12.16
C HIS A 56 13.30 -6.85 -10.85
N ASN A 57 12.92 -8.10 -10.84
CA ASN A 57 12.91 -8.97 -9.66
C ASN A 57 14.26 -9.08 -8.95
N ASP A 58 15.39 -9.06 -9.67
CA ASP A 58 16.71 -9.27 -9.07
C ASP A 58 17.04 -8.27 -7.94
N LYS A 59 16.71 -6.99 -8.13
CA LYS A 59 16.96 -5.95 -7.13
C LYS A 59 16.01 -6.08 -5.92
N ILE A 60 14.78 -6.46 -6.19
CA ILE A 60 13.76 -6.66 -5.16
C ILE A 60 14.11 -7.91 -4.34
N LEU A 61 14.52 -9.01 -5.00
CA LEU A 61 14.93 -10.24 -4.34
C LEU A 61 16.19 -10.06 -3.49
N ALA A 62 17.18 -9.29 -3.97
CA ALA A 62 18.34 -8.94 -3.16
C ALA A 62 17.96 -8.16 -1.89
N ALA A 63 17.02 -7.23 -1.98
CA ALA A 63 16.51 -6.49 -0.83
C ALA A 63 15.69 -7.40 0.12
N ALA A 64 14.93 -8.37 -0.42
CA ALA A 64 14.19 -9.35 0.37
C ALA A 64 15.12 -10.29 1.15
N GLN A 65 16.26 -10.67 0.56
CA GLN A 65 17.26 -11.49 1.25
C GLN A 65 17.80 -10.79 2.50
N LEU A 66 18.04 -9.48 2.46
CA LEU A 66 18.48 -8.71 3.64
C LEU A 66 17.43 -8.71 4.76
N LEU A 67 16.15 -8.77 4.43
CA LEU A 67 15.08 -8.94 5.42
C LEU A 67 15.03 -10.37 5.95
N ALA A 68 15.33 -11.37 5.13
CA ALA A 68 15.42 -12.75 5.55
C ALA A 68 16.56 -12.96 6.55
N ASP A 69 17.70 -12.29 6.38
CA ASP A 69 18.81 -12.32 7.33
C ASP A 69 18.43 -11.79 8.73
N ALA A 70 17.46 -10.86 8.77
CA ALA A 70 16.89 -10.36 10.03
C ALA A 70 15.87 -11.32 10.68
N GLY A 71 15.55 -12.43 10.01
CA GLY A 71 14.60 -13.43 10.49
C GLY A 71 13.18 -12.88 10.65
N VAL A 72 12.71 -12.11 9.65
CA VAL A 72 11.35 -11.57 9.67
C VAL A 72 10.31 -12.68 9.46
N ASP A 73 9.10 -12.50 10.00
CA ASP A 73 8.02 -13.49 9.94
C ASP A 73 7.23 -13.44 8.61
N ILE A 74 7.24 -12.28 7.95
CA ILE A 74 6.58 -12.03 6.67
C ILE A 74 7.26 -10.85 5.97
N ILE A 75 7.28 -10.84 4.64
CA ILE A 75 7.80 -9.75 3.81
C ILE A 75 6.64 -9.08 3.07
N GLY A 76 6.49 -7.75 3.24
CA GLY A 76 5.52 -6.92 2.53
C GLY A 76 6.19 -6.02 1.51
N TRP A 77 5.78 -6.09 0.23
CA TRP A 77 6.12 -5.06 -0.74
C TRP A 77 5.18 -3.86 -0.58
N SER A 78 5.70 -2.77 0.01
CA SER A 78 4.95 -1.52 0.16
C SER A 78 5.09 -0.67 -1.11
N GLY A 79 4.35 -1.07 -2.14
CA GLY A 79 4.32 -0.43 -3.45
C GLY A 79 3.03 -0.72 -4.20
N THR A 80 2.75 0.07 -5.23
CA THR A 80 1.47 0.07 -5.96
C THR A 80 1.62 -0.26 -7.44
N SER A 81 2.80 -0.73 -7.87
CA SER A 81 3.12 -0.94 -9.29
C SER A 81 2.19 -1.94 -9.99
N SER A 82 1.73 -2.97 -9.33
CA SER A 82 0.80 -3.94 -9.94
C SER A 82 -0.58 -3.35 -10.25
N GLY A 83 -0.91 -2.19 -9.67
CA GLY A 83 -2.12 -1.46 -10.05
C GLY A 83 -2.14 -1.03 -11.53
N TRP A 84 -0.98 -0.87 -12.15
CA TRP A 84 -0.88 -0.56 -13.60
C TRP A 84 -0.15 -1.64 -14.41
N LEU A 85 0.64 -2.51 -13.77
CA LEU A 85 1.32 -3.65 -14.43
C LEU A 85 0.44 -4.90 -14.53
N GLY A 86 -0.66 -4.94 -13.76
CA GLY A 86 -1.49 -6.13 -13.57
C GLY A 86 -1.15 -6.86 -12.25
N PHE A 87 -2.16 -7.48 -11.64
CA PHE A 87 -2.03 -8.12 -10.32
C PHE A 87 -1.09 -9.35 -10.34
N GLU A 88 -1.00 -10.03 -11.48
CA GLU A 88 -0.08 -11.16 -11.69
C GLU A 88 1.39 -10.77 -11.42
N ALA A 89 1.77 -9.51 -11.64
CA ALA A 89 3.11 -9.02 -11.32
C ALA A 89 3.41 -9.15 -9.80
N ASP A 90 2.47 -8.80 -8.94
CA ASP A 90 2.63 -8.93 -7.48
C ASP A 90 2.52 -10.39 -7.03
N GLU A 91 1.66 -11.20 -7.64
CA GLU A 91 1.53 -12.64 -7.35
C GLU A 91 2.85 -13.35 -7.66
N THR A 92 3.42 -13.09 -8.84
CA THR A 92 4.72 -13.63 -9.28
C THR A 92 5.85 -13.16 -8.35
N LEU A 93 5.85 -11.88 -7.96
CA LEU A 93 6.83 -11.34 -7.03
C LEU A 93 6.75 -12.01 -5.65
N CYS A 94 5.56 -12.19 -5.09
CA CYS A 94 5.37 -12.87 -3.81
C CYS A 94 5.86 -14.34 -3.86
N ALA A 95 5.56 -15.04 -4.96
CA ALA A 95 6.06 -16.40 -5.17
C ALA A 95 7.59 -16.44 -5.22
N ALA A 96 8.22 -15.53 -5.98
CA ALA A 96 9.68 -15.45 -6.11
C ALA A 96 10.37 -15.07 -4.78
N ILE A 97 9.79 -14.14 -3.98
CA ILE A 97 10.30 -13.82 -2.65
C ILE A 97 10.22 -15.05 -1.73
N THR A 98 9.10 -15.74 -1.74
CA THR A 98 8.91 -16.94 -0.89
C THR A 98 9.86 -18.07 -1.30
N GLU A 99 10.07 -18.28 -2.61
CA GLU A 99 11.02 -19.27 -3.11
C GLU A 99 12.46 -18.94 -2.70
N ALA A 100 12.87 -17.67 -2.83
CA ALA A 100 14.24 -17.23 -2.55
C ALA A 100 14.56 -17.18 -1.05
N THR A 101 13.59 -16.88 -0.19
CA THR A 101 13.82 -16.59 1.24
C THR A 101 13.21 -17.62 2.18
N GLY A 102 12.28 -18.44 1.72
CA GLY A 102 11.46 -19.30 2.59
C GLY A 102 10.41 -18.54 3.43
N ILE A 103 10.29 -17.21 3.26
CA ILE A 103 9.41 -16.35 4.04
C ILE A 103 8.18 -15.98 3.20
N PRO A 104 6.96 -16.07 3.76
CA PRO A 104 5.74 -15.66 3.05
C PRO A 104 5.78 -14.17 2.71
N ALA A 105 5.15 -13.80 1.60
CA ALA A 105 5.13 -12.42 1.12
C ALA A 105 3.71 -11.94 0.78
N THR A 106 3.52 -10.63 0.87
CA THR A 106 2.32 -9.92 0.43
C THR A 106 2.70 -8.55 -0.16
N THR A 107 1.72 -7.83 -0.73
CA THR A 107 1.94 -6.49 -1.28
C THR A 107 0.82 -5.54 -0.89
N SER A 108 1.05 -4.22 -1.01
CA SER A 108 0.02 -3.21 -0.77
C SER A 108 -1.23 -3.44 -1.65
N VAL A 109 -1.04 -3.85 -2.90
CA VAL A 109 -2.15 -4.00 -3.86
C VAL A 109 -2.91 -5.30 -3.64
N LEU A 110 -2.22 -6.42 -3.44
CA LEU A 110 -2.88 -7.69 -3.11
C LEU A 110 -3.65 -7.57 -1.78
N ALA A 111 -3.09 -6.88 -0.81
CA ALA A 111 -3.76 -6.58 0.46
C ALA A 111 -4.99 -5.68 0.27
N LEU A 112 -4.91 -4.65 -0.59
CA LEU A 112 -6.07 -3.83 -0.94
C LEU A 112 -7.18 -4.65 -1.60
N ASN A 113 -6.82 -5.58 -2.50
CA ASN A 113 -7.80 -6.47 -3.13
C ASN A 113 -8.49 -7.38 -2.09
N LYS A 114 -7.73 -7.92 -1.12
CA LYS A 114 -8.31 -8.67 0.02
C LYS A 114 -9.23 -7.80 0.87
N ALA A 115 -8.82 -6.55 1.17
CA ALA A 115 -9.65 -5.60 1.89
C ALA A 115 -10.96 -5.32 1.14
N CYS A 116 -10.91 -5.09 -0.17
CA CYS A 116 -12.12 -4.93 -0.99
C CYS A 116 -13.06 -6.14 -0.90
N GLN A 117 -12.54 -7.35 -0.87
CA GLN A 117 -13.34 -8.57 -0.69
C GLN A 117 -13.98 -8.63 0.70
N GLU A 118 -13.20 -8.40 1.76
CA GLU A 118 -13.66 -8.44 3.17
C GLU A 118 -14.76 -7.39 3.46
N PHE A 119 -14.66 -6.23 2.83
CA PHE A 119 -15.63 -5.14 2.98
C PHE A 119 -16.74 -5.15 1.91
N GLY A 120 -16.74 -6.11 0.99
CA GLY A 120 -17.74 -6.22 -0.09
C GLY A 120 -17.70 -5.06 -1.09
N VAL A 121 -16.54 -4.42 -1.26
CA VAL A 121 -16.36 -3.26 -2.13
C VAL A 121 -16.33 -3.69 -3.60
N LYS A 122 -17.27 -3.16 -4.40
CA LYS A 122 -17.36 -3.35 -5.86
C LYS A 122 -17.11 -2.06 -6.65
N LYS A 123 -17.08 -0.93 -5.95
CA LYS A 123 -16.74 0.39 -6.50
C LYS A 123 -15.76 1.05 -5.55
N LEU A 124 -14.56 1.34 -6.03
CA LEU A 124 -13.49 1.94 -5.26
C LEU A 124 -13.07 3.25 -5.91
N GLY A 125 -13.14 4.32 -5.14
CA GLY A 125 -12.61 5.62 -5.55
C GLY A 125 -11.09 5.67 -5.39
N PHE A 126 -10.38 6.32 -6.30
CA PHE A 126 -8.93 6.42 -6.24
C PHE A 126 -8.46 7.86 -6.07
N VAL A 127 -7.57 8.07 -5.11
CA VAL A 127 -6.79 9.30 -4.93
C VAL A 127 -5.34 8.96 -5.19
N THR A 128 -4.73 9.53 -6.24
CA THR A 128 -3.37 9.22 -6.68
C THR A 128 -2.59 10.47 -7.08
N PRO A 129 -1.26 10.46 -7.02
CA PRO A 129 -0.45 11.56 -7.57
C PRO A 129 -0.15 11.39 -9.07
N TYR A 130 -0.46 10.26 -9.69
CA TYR A 130 0.09 9.77 -10.95
C TYR A 130 -0.37 10.54 -12.20
N MET A 131 0.29 10.26 -13.33
CA MET A 131 -0.06 10.78 -14.66
C MET A 131 -1.32 10.11 -15.22
N ASP A 132 -1.97 10.76 -16.17
CA ASP A 132 -3.23 10.30 -16.81
C ASP A 132 -3.13 8.84 -17.30
N ASN A 133 -2.03 8.47 -17.98
CA ASN A 133 -1.83 7.12 -18.52
C ASN A 133 -1.69 6.05 -17.43
N VAL A 134 -1.03 6.36 -16.33
CA VAL A 134 -0.92 5.46 -15.17
C VAL A 134 -2.28 5.29 -14.51
N GLN A 135 -3.02 6.39 -14.33
CA GLN A 135 -4.36 6.34 -13.75
C GLN A 135 -5.34 5.53 -14.62
N GLU A 136 -5.29 5.68 -15.94
CA GLU A 136 -6.08 4.85 -16.85
C GLU A 136 -5.73 3.36 -16.73
N ALA A 137 -4.45 3.03 -16.64
CA ALA A 137 -4.00 1.66 -16.47
C ALA A 137 -4.51 1.06 -15.15
N ILE A 138 -4.48 1.81 -14.04
CA ILE A 138 -5.06 1.39 -12.76
C ILE A 138 -6.55 1.08 -12.92
N THR A 139 -7.31 1.97 -13.55
CA THR A 139 -8.74 1.78 -13.77
C THR A 139 -9.03 0.51 -14.59
N LYS A 140 -8.24 0.27 -15.65
CA LYS A 140 -8.36 -0.95 -16.48
C LYS A 140 -8.01 -2.22 -15.68
N THR A 141 -6.96 -2.17 -14.87
CA THR A 141 -6.53 -3.31 -14.05
C THR A 141 -7.61 -3.70 -13.03
N TYR A 142 -8.18 -2.72 -12.30
CA TYR A 142 -9.24 -3.02 -11.32
C TYR A 142 -10.54 -3.53 -11.97
N ALA A 143 -10.83 -3.11 -13.20
CA ALA A 143 -11.97 -3.64 -13.96
C ALA A 143 -11.83 -5.16 -14.21
N THR A 144 -10.61 -5.70 -14.33
CA THR A 144 -10.38 -7.15 -14.55
C THR A 144 -10.87 -8.03 -13.40
N ILE A 145 -10.94 -7.48 -12.18
CA ILE A 145 -11.46 -8.17 -10.99
C ILE A 145 -12.88 -7.70 -10.60
N GLY A 146 -13.56 -6.98 -11.50
CA GLY A 146 -14.94 -6.55 -11.32
C GLY A 146 -15.11 -5.38 -10.33
N ILE A 147 -14.06 -4.60 -10.09
CA ILE A 147 -14.11 -3.37 -9.29
C ILE A 147 -14.19 -2.15 -10.22
N ASP A 148 -15.26 -1.37 -10.08
CA ASP A 148 -15.43 -0.07 -10.75
C ASP A 148 -14.49 0.96 -10.10
N ALA A 149 -13.43 1.34 -10.81
CA ALA A 149 -12.40 2.31 -10.41
C ALA A 149 -12.53 3.65 -11.17
N THR A 150 -13.71 3.95 -11.73
CA THR A 150 -13.92 5.15 -12.56
C THR A 150 -14.07 6.45 -11.77
N LYS A 151 -14.26 6.37 -10.46
CA LYS A 151 -14.33 7.53 -9.58
C LYS A 151 -12.93 7.80 -9.02
N GLU A 152 -12.24 8.78 -9.59
CA GLU A 152 -10.86 9.04 -9.24
C GLU A 152 -10.51 10.54 -9.28
N ARG A 153 -9.44 10.90 -8.59
CA ARG A 153 -8.79 12.21 -8.63
C ARG A 153 -7.28 12.01 -8.60
N HIS A 154 -6.56 12.59 -9.56
CA HIS A 154 -5.10 12.48 -9.63
C HIS A 154 -4.42 13.82 -9.95
N LEU A 155 -3.10 13.93 -9.68
CA LEU A 155 -2.35 15.20 -9.68
C LEU A 155 -1.41 15.38 -10.88
N ARG A 156 -1.29 14.40 -11.78
CA ARG A 156 -0.40 14.42 -12.95
C ARG A 156 1.06 14.64 -12.63
N MET A 157 1.55 13.91 -11.63
CA MET A 157 2.95 13.94 -11.20
C MET A 157 3.64 12.61 -11.51
N SER A 158 4.96 12.62 -11.73
CA SER A 158 5.77 11.41 -12.03
C SER A 158 6.99 11.23 -11.13
N LYS A 159 7.48 12.28 -10.50
CA LYS A 159 8.66 12.25 -9.64
C LYS A 159 8.28 11.77 -8.24
N ASN A 160 8.68 10.54 -7.88
CA ASN A 160 8.25 9.90 -6.64
C ASN A 160 8.57 10.72 -5.38
N THR A 161 9.75 11.37 -5.30
CA THR A 161 10.12 12.16 -4.11
C THR A 161 9.15 13.29 -3.80
N THR A 162 8.51 13.89 -4.81
CA THR A 162 7.58 15.03 -4.60
C THR A 162 6.19 14.60 -4.12
N PHE A 163 5.86 13.32 -4.15
CA PHE A 163 4.56 12.84 -3.65
C PHE A 163 4.44 13.01 -2.13
N ALA A 164 5.56 12.91 -1.41
CA ALA A 164 5.60 13.13 0.04
C ALA A 164 5.39 14.59 0.46
N ASP A 165 5.55 15.53 -0.49
CA ASP A 165 5.40 16.97 -0.25
C ASP A 165 3.96 17.47 -0.47
N ILE A 166 3.05 16.58 -0.94
CA ILE A 166 1.64 16.92 -1.10
C ILE A 166 1.03 17.13 0.29
N ASP A 167 0.48 18.31 0.50
CA ASP A 167 -0.05 18.72 1.79
C ASP A 167 -1.44 18.11 2.11
N GLU A 168 -1.79 18.12 3.39
CA GLU A 168 -3.08 17.58 3.84
C GLU A 168 -4.29 18.27 3.21
N PRO A 169 -4.35 19.63 3.06
CA PRO A 169 -5.47 20.28 2.40
C PRO A 169 -5.71 19.80 0.97
N THR A 170 -4.64 19.57 0.20
CA THR A 170 -4.74 19.01 -1.16
C THR A 170 -5.33 17.60 -1.13
N LEU A 171 -4.87 16.75 -0.20
CA LEU A 171 -5.41 15.38 -0.05
C LEU A 171 -6.88 15.40 0.40
N ASP A 172 -7.24 16.31 1.32
CA ASP A 172 -8.62 16.49 1.79
C ASP A 172 -9.56 16.87 0.62
N GLU A 173 -9.14 17.82 -0.23
CA GLU A 173 -9.90 18.22 -1.43
C GLU A 173 -10.07 17.03 -2.40
N MET A 174 -9.00 16.28 -2.65
CA MET A 174 -9.05 15.12 -3.55
C MET A 174 -10.01 14.03 -3.05
N VAL A 175 -9.97 13.73 -1.75
CA VAL A 175 -10.89 12.76 -1.13
C VAL A 175 -12.33 13.28 -1.22
N ALA A 176 -12.58 14.53 -0.88
CA ALA A 176 -13.91 15.15 -0.97
C ALA A 176 -14.47 15.10 -2.39
N ASP A 177 -13.65 15.38 -3.42
CA ASP A 177 -14.01 15.28 -4.83
C ASP A 177 -14.49 13.87 -5.20
N VAL A 178 -13.75 12.84 -4.76
CA VAL A 178 -14.09 11.44 -5.05
C VAL A 178 -15.37 11.01 -4.32
N VAL A 179 -15.57 11.46 -3.07
CA VAL A 179 -16.83 11.27 -2.33
C VAL A 179 -18.00 11.95 -3.04
N ALA A 180 -17.83 13.19 -3.50
CA ALA A 180 -18.87 13.91 -4.25
C ALA A 180 -19.31 13.17 -5.52
N ARG A 181 -18.42 12.39 -6.14
CA ARG A 181 -18.70 11.50 -7.29
C ARG A 181 -19.38 10.18 -6.87
N LYS A 182 -19.76 10.02 -5.58
CA LYS A 182 -20.48 8.86 -5.03
C LYS A 182 -19.65 7.57 -5.04
N ALA A 183 -18.36 7.66 -4.76
CA ALA A 183 -17.56 6.48 -4.44
C ALA A 183 -17.94 5.95 -3.05
N PRO A 184 -18.32 4.68 -2.90
CA PRO A 184 -18.75 4.12 -1.61
C PRO A 184 -17.58 3.71 -0.70
N ALA A 185 -16.37 3.65 -1.24
CA ALA A 185 -15.11 3.44 -0.55
C ALA A 185 -13.99 4.11 -1.35
N ILE A 186 -12.89 4.46 -0.69
CA ILE A 186 -11.77 5.19 -1.31
C ILE A 186 -10.47 4.48 -1.03
N SER A 187 -9.52 4.51 -1.97
CA SER A 187 -8.11 4.20 -1.73
C SER A 187 -7.24 5.42 -2.01
N THR A 188 -6.38 5.77 -1.05
CA THR A 188 -5.21 6.62 -1.28
C THR A 188 -4.09 5.74 -1.82
N PHE A 189 -4.01 5.68 -3.17
CA PHE A 189 -3.27 4.66 -3.90
C PHE A 189 -1.86 5.12 -4.28
N CYS A 190 -1.05 5.40 -3.27
CA CYS A 190 0.39 5.66 -3.40
C CYS A 190 1.06 5.62 -2.02
N THR A 191 2.03 4.74 -1.83
CA THR A 191 2.71 4.58 -0.54
C THR A 191 3.65 5.74 -0.17
N ASN A 192 3.89 6.69 -1.07
CA ASN A 192 4.64 7.91 -0.77
C ASN A 192 3.75 9.15 -0.54
N LEU A 193 2.42 8.99 -0.47
CA LEU A 193 1.52 10.00 0.09
C LEU A 193 1.57 9.96 1.62
N ARG A 194 1.48 11.10 2.26
CA ARG A 194 1.30 11.22 3.72
C ARG A 194 -0.19 11.15 4.05
N ALA A 195 -0.80 10.01 3.73
CA ALA A 195 -2.25 9.84 3.74
C ALA A 195 -2.77 8.93 4.88
N ALA A 196 -2.00 7.91 5.28
CA ALA A 196 -2.44 6.93 6.27
C ALA A 196 -2.89 7.55 7.60
N GLN A 197 -2.19 8.57 8.11
CA GLN A 197 -2.53 9.25 9.36
C GLN A 197 -3.83 10.08 9.26
N ARG A 198 -4.31 10.33 8.03
CA ARG A 198 -5.50 11.14 7.78
C ARG A 198 -6.78 10.31 7.58
N VAL A 199 -6.64 8.99 7.44
CA VAL A 199 -7.73 8.05 7.13
C VAL A 199 -8.91 8.20 8.09
N THR A 200 -8.68 8.15 9.40
CA THR A 200 -9.76 8.26 10.40
C THR A 200 -10.52 9.58 10.31
N TYR A 201 -9.83 10.67 9.97
CA TYR A 201 -10.49 11.96 9.73
C TYR A 201 -11.45 11.87 8.54
N TRP A 202 -11.00 11.33 7.40
CA TRP A 202 -11.84 11.21 6.18
C TRP A 202 -13.02 10.27 6.39
N GLU A 203 -12.79 9.13 7.06
CA GLU A 203 -13.85 8.18 7.38
C GLU A 203 -14.95 8.82 8.24
N LYS A 204 -14.55 9.62 9.24
CA LYS A 204 -15.47 10.33 10.12
C LYS A 204 -16.23 11.44 9.38
N GLU A 205 -15.53 12.22 8.56
CA GLU A 205 -16.09 13.36 7.85
C GLU A 205 -17.06 12.93 6.75
N HIS A 206 -16.72 11.85 6.02
CA HIS A 206 -17.43 11.46 4.80
C HIS A 206 -18.30 10.20 4.97
N GLY A 207 -18.13 9.44 6.04
CA GLY A 207 -18.90 8.23 6.30
C GLY A 207 -18.63 7.08 5.33
N VAL A 208 -17.45 7.04 4.69
CA VAL A 208 -17.02 6.00 3.75
C VAL A 208 -15.71 5.39 4.18
N PRO A 209 -15.48 4.07 4.01
CA PRO A 209 -14.19 3.44 4.26
C PRO A 209 -13.08 4.05 3.40
N VAL A 210 -11.90 4.24 3.99
CA VAL A 210 -10.70 4.71 3.27
C VAL A 210 -9.55 3.73 3.48
N PHE A 211 -9.05 3.16 2.41
CA PHE A 211 -7.97 2.17 2.41
C PHE A 211 -6.67 2.83 1.88
N ASP A 212 -5.79 3.22 2.79
CA ASP A 212 -4.47 3.69 2.44
C ASP A 212 -3.53 2.53 2.10
N THR A 213 -2.68 2.67 1.08
CA THR A 213 -1.85 1.57 0.60
C THR A 213 -0.62 1.26 1.47
N VAL A 214 -0.23 2.14 2.39
CA VAL A 214 0.69 1.79 3.48
C VAL A 214 -0.04 0.95 4.52
N SER A 215 -1.27 1.33 4.85
CA SER A 215 -2.09 0.61 5.82
C SER A 215 -2.46 -0.80 5.35
N THR A 216 -2.76 -0.99 4.06
CA THR A 216 -3.20 -2.30 3.55
C THR A 216 -2.13 -3.37 3.68
N VAL A 217 -0.87 -3.09 3.33
CA VAL A 217 0.21 -4.07 3.48
C VAL A 217 0.48 -4.40 4.95
N VAL A 218 0.43 -3.41 5.84
CA VAL A 218 0.61 -3.62 7.29
C VAL A 218 -0.52 -4.49 7.84
N TRP A 219 -1.76 -4.19 7.48
CA TRP A 219 -2.95 -4.95 7.89
C TRP A 219 -2.84 -6.42 7.47
N ASP A 220 -2.48 -6.71 6.22
CA ASP A 220 -2.39 -8.09 5.72
C ASP A 220 -1.22 -8.86 6.38
N MET A 221 -0.08 -8.19 6.62
CA MET A 221 1.03 -8.78 7.38
C MET A 221 0.63 -9.11 8.82
N LEU A 222 -0.07 -8.21 9.51
CA LEU A 222 -0.53 -8.43 10.88
C LEU A 222 -1.57 -9.56 10.94
N ARG A 223 -2.49 -9.63 9.98
CA ARG A 223 -3.45 -10.75 9.85
C ARG A 223 -2.75 -12.08 9.67
N TYR A 224 -1.77 -12.15 8.78
CA TYR A 224 -0.98 -13.36 8.57
C TYR A 224 -0.32 -13.81 9.88
N CYS A 225 0.24 -12.89 10.63
CA CYS A 225 0.89 -13.17 11.92
C CYS A 225 -0.11 -13.33 13.09
N GLN A 226 -1.42 -13.26 12.85
CA GLN A 226 -2.49 -13.39 13.85
C GLN A 226 -2.36 -12.40 15.01
N VAL A 227 -1.94 -11.17 14.71
CA VAL A 227 -1.81 -10.08 15.69
C VAL A 227 -3.18 -9.48 15.99
N ASP A 228 -3.46 -9.23 17.27
CA ASP A 228 -4.62 -8.42 17.66
C ASP A 228 -4.42 -6.97 17.20
N MET A 229 -5.25 -6.53 16.26
CA MET A 229 -5.22 -5.19 15.68
C MET A 229 -6.14 -4.19 16.39
N SER A 230 -6.82 -4.57 17.46
CA SER A 230 -7.71 -3.67 18.20
C SER A 230 -7.05 -2.35 18.67
N PRO A 231 -5.71 -2.29 18.96
CA PRO A 231 -5.03 -1.03 19.24
C PRO A 231 -4.88 -0.10 18.03
N LEU A 232 -5.12 -0.59 16.80
CA LEU A 232 -4.92 0.17 15.55
C LEU A 232 -6.20 0.84 15.04
N LYS A 233 -7.29 0.83 15.80
CA LYS A 233 -8.59 1.42 15.40
C LYS A 233 -8.52 2.89 14.93
N ASP A 234 -7.53 3.64 15.43
CA ASP A 234 -7.33 5.04 15.07
C ASP A 234 -6.59 5.23 13.72
N TRP A 235 -6.26 4.13 13.04
CA TRP A 235 -5.68 4.10 11.69
C TRP A 235 -6.70 3.72 10.61
N GLY A 236 -7.98 3.70 10.93
CA GLY A 236 -9.09 3.45 10.00
C GLY A 236 -9.83 2.14 10.23
N VAL A 237 -11.00 2.07 9.60
CA VAL A 237 -11.91 0.91 9.72
C VAL A 237 -11.27 -0.40 9.21
N LEU A 238 -10.25 -0.32 8.37
CA LEU A 238 -9.50 -1.46 7.87
C LEU A 238 -9.03 -2.39 9.00
N PHE A 239 -8.54 -1.83 10.09
CA PHE A 239 -8.01 -2.58 11.25
C PHE A 239 -9.07 -3.16 12.18
N THR A 240 -10.34 -3.03 11.84
CA THR A 240 -11.46 -3.65 12.58
C THR A 240 -11.84 -5.04 12.07
N LYS A 241 -11.15 -5.52 10.98
CA LYS A 241 -11.42 -6.79 10.30
C LYS A 241 -10.24 -7.76 10.40
#